data_dbc2aedf253f0744432a206745dbe0d6
#
_entry.id   dbc2aedf253f0744432a206745dbe0d6
#
_cell.length_a   1.000
_cell.length_b   1.000
_cell.length_c   1.000
_cell.angle_alpha   90.00
_cell.angle_beta   90.00
_cell.angle_gamma   90.00
#
_symmetry.space_group_name_H-M   'P 1'
#
loop_
_entity.id
_entity.type
_entity.pdbx_description
1 polymer ?
#
loop_
_entity_poly.entity_id
_entity_poly.type
_entity_poly.pdbx_seq_one_letter_code
_entity_poly.pdbx_strand_id
1 'polypeptide(L)'
;MSTAPWMGDLDEMLDRRLIRVLVPYSRTLFFNERGHERGITAQAARELEHFLNQKYRTRLGKRPLTVALLPTPRDQLLVRLEKGLGDVSAGNLTMTPTRRQTVDFVPQGGRSTVKEVVVTGPASPVLRSLTDLSGRSVDVRSSSSYAESLAALNARFVNEQRRPVEILALPEELEDEDVLEMLHAGLLELTVVDDWKARIWARVLPGVRVREDLSLRDEGQIGWAIRKGSPQLSAELAEFFKVTSRKWGGFDSRIITFERRIKQIVNSTSGPNWRQFQATVNLFEKYAKRYNFDPLMLTAQGFQESRLRQEARSSVGAIGVMQLMPATGAEMKVGDVELLEPNIHAGAKYMNQLMTRFFTDAAFDTTNRTLFAFASYNAGPGAISRLRSEARKRGLDPDRWFDQVEIVVAEKIGLETTTYVRNIYKYYAAYRLGAESEEARRTARDRARRIGAPEPK
;
A
#
# COMPACT_ATOMS: atom_id res chain seq x y z
N MET A 1 -8.47 21.73 -7.20
CA MET A 1 -7.84 22.35 -5.99
C MET A 1 -6.45 22.82 -6.37
N SER A 2 -6.00 23.99 -5.90
CA SER A 2 -4.66 24.46 -6.22
C SER A 2 -3.61 23.54 -5.61
N THR A 3 -2.75 22.97 -6.44
CA THR A 3 -1.56 22.18 -6.05
C THR A 3 -0.33 23.04 -5.84
N ALA A 4 -0.49 24.39 -5.87
CA ALA A 4 0.60 25.32 -5.66
C ALA A 4 1.10 25.28 -4.21
N PRO A 5 2.42 25.44 -3.99
CA PRO A 5 2.99 25.59 -2.66
C PRO A 5 2.38 26.77 -1.90
N TRP A 6 2.12 26.58 -0.61
CA TRP A 6 1.59 27.61 0.27
C TRP A 6 2.03 27.35 1.71
N MET A 7 2.41 28.38 2.45
CA MET A 7 3.17 28.27 3.70
C MET A 7 2.53 28.96 4.92
N GLY A 8 1.31 29.49 4.83
CA GLY A 8 0.67 30.19 5.94
C GLY A 8 0.35 29.31 7.16
N ASP A 9 0.04 29.94 8.31
CA ASP A 9 -0.45 29.25 9.53
C ASP A 9 -1.99 29.24 9.57
N LEU A 10 -2.57 28.94 10.70
CA LEU A 10 -4.03 28.75 10.87
C LEU A 10 -4.85 29.98 10.46
N ASP A 11 -4.40 31.18 10.81
CA ASP A 11 -5.17 32.40 10.48
C ASP A 11 -5.37 32.58 8.98
N GLU A 12 -4.32 32.39 8.19
CA GLU A 12 -4.43 32.46 6.74
C GLU A 12 -5.16 31.25 6.16
N MET A 13 -5.14 30.07 6.85
CA MET A 13 -5.96 28.92 6.46
C MET A 13 -7.46 29.23 6.67
N LEU A 14 -7.82 29.90 7.74
CA LEU A 14 -9.20 30.36 8.00
C LEU A 14 -9.65 31.39 6.95
N ASP A 15 -8.78 32.31 6.56
CA ASP A 15 -9.11 33.34 5.55
C ASP A 15 -9.33 32.72 4.16
N ARG A 16 -8.48 31.79 3.74
CA ARG A 16 -8.68 31.03 2.48
C ARG A 16 -9.73 29.92 2.58
N ARG A 17 -10.20 29.60 3.80
CA ARG A 17 -11.23 28.59 4.10
C ARG A 17 -10.86 27.17 3.64
N LEU A 18 -9.60 26.82 3.76
CA LEU A 18 -9.08 25.55 3.30
C LEU A 18 -7.92 25.07 4.16
N ILE A 19 -8.01 23.84 4.67
CA ILE A 19 -6.88 23.09 5.23
C ILE A 19 -6.67 21.85 4.35
N ARG A 20 -5.44 21.67 3.87
CA ARG A 20 -5.04 20.55 3.03
C ARG A 20 -4.35 19.48 3.89
N VAL A 21 -4.97 18.32 3.99
CA VAL A 21 -4.47 17.19 4.79
C VAL A 21 -3.90 16.13 3.86
N LEU A 22 -2.59 15.95 3.88
CA LEU A 22 -1.90 14.87 3.18
C LEU A 22 -2.16 13.56 3.92
N VAL A 23 -2.64 12.54 3.23
CA VAL A 23 -3.02 11.26 3.82
C VAL A 23 -2.65 10.11 2.88
N PRO A 24 -2.09 8.98 3.40
CA PRO A 24 -1.82 7.84 2.54
C PRO A 24 -3.15 7.20 2.07
N TYR A 25 -3.16 6.71 0.83
CA TYR A 25 -4.31 5.96 0.32
C TYR A 25 -4.27 4.54 0.89
N SER A 26 -4.99 4.33 1.96
CA SER A 26 -4.94 3.16 2.85
C SER A 26 -6.34 2.79 3.30
N ARG A 27 -6.67 1.50 3.24
CA ARG A 27 -7.97 0.99 3.73
C ARG A 27 -8.16 1.22 5.24
N THR A 28 -7.07 1.36 5.99
CA THR A 28 -7.10 1.68 7.42
C THR A 28 -7.31 3.17 7.66
N LEU A 29 -6.57 4.04 6.93
CA LEU A 29 -6.51 5.47 7.23
C LEU A 29 -7.44 6.29 6.35
N PHE A 30 -7.34 6.16 5.05
CA PHE A 30 -8.17 6.87 4.08
C PHE A 30 -8.28 6.13 2.77
N PHE A 31 -9.49 5.89 2.34
CA PHE A 31 -9.84 5.45 0.98
C PHE A 31 -11.19 6.02 0.57
N ASN A 32 -11.47 6.01 -0.73
CA ASN A 32 -12.75 6.42 -1.27
C ASN A 32 -13.49 5.20 -1.82
N GLU A 33 -14.76 5.06 -1.47
CA GLU A 33 -15.63 4.01 -1.95
C GLU A 33 -16.90 4.62 -2.53
N ARG A 34 -17.04 4.62 -3.85
CA ARG A 34 -18.21 5.18 -4.56
C ARG A 34 -18.57 6.59 -4.08
N GLY A 35 -17.57 7.47 -3.95
CA GLY A 35 -17.75 8.85 -3.52
C GLY A 35 -17.81 9.06 -2.00
N HIS A 36 -17.74 7.99 -1.19
CA HIS A 36 -17.73 8.08 0.27
C HIS A 36 -16.31 7.94 0.83
N GLU A 37 -15.85 8.95 1.54
CA GLU A 37 -14.59 8.89 2.28
C GLU A 37 -14.70 7.91 3.45
N ARG A 38 -13.72 7.02 3.60
CA ARG A 38 -13.66 5.97 4.60
C ARG A 38 -12.30 5.94 5.28
N GLY A 39 -12.24 5.36 6.46
CA GLY A 39 -11.01 5.15 7.23
C GLY A 39 -10.91 6.05 8.46
N ILE A 40 -9.97 5.72 9.34
CA ILE A 40 -9.81 6.37 10.65
C ILE A 40 -9.42 7.86 10.50
N THR A 41 -8.52 8.15 9.56
CA THR A 41 -8.09 9.53 9.28
C THR A 41 -9.18 10.33 8.57
N ALA A 42 -9.95 9.71 7.66
CA ALA A 42 -11.09 10.37 7.02
C ALA A 42 -12.12 10.82 8.06
N GLN A 43 -12.46 9.96 9.02
CA GLN A 43 -13.36 10.32 10.11
C GLN A 43 -12.79 11.48 10.94
N ALA A 44 -11.51 11.43 11.32
CA ALA A 44 -10.86 12.48 12.10
C ALA A 44 -10.85 13.83 11.36
N ALA A 45 -10.64 13.81 10.04
CA ALA A 45 -10.66 15.02 9.21
C ALA A 45 -12.07 15.66 9.16
N ARG A 46 -13.12 14.86 9.06
CA ARG A 46 -14.53 15.37 9.11
C ARG A 46 -14.85 15.92 10.48
N GLU A 47 -14.39 15.28 11.55
CA GLU A 47 -14.55 15.80 12.92
C GLU A 47 -13.78 17.12 13.11
N LEU A 48 -12.55 17.25 12.56
CA LEU A 48 -11.78 18.51 12.58
C LEU A 48 -12.50 19.62 11.81
N GLU A 49 -13.02 19.33 10.63
CA GLU A 49 -13.79 20.28 9.83
C GLU A 49 -15.01 20.80 10.61
N HIS A 50 -15.75 19.90 11.24
CA HIS A 50 -16.89 20.27 12.07
C HIS A 50 -16.47 21.13 13.27
N PHE A 51 -15.43 20.73 13.99
CA PHE A 51 -14.88 21.44 15.15
C PHE A 51 -14.47 22.87 14.77
N LEU A 52 -13.70 23.07 13.70
CA LEU A 52 -13.24 24.38 13.25
C LEU A 52 -14.40 25.26 12.78
N ASN A 53 -15.33 24.71 12.02
CA ASN A 53 -16.50 25.46 11.57
C ASN A 53 -17.41 25.90 12.71
N GLN A 54 -17.51 25.10 13.77
CA GLN A 54 -18.24 25.48 14.96
C GLN A 54 -17.51 26.56 15.76
N LYS A 55 -16.21 26.39 16.01
CA LYS A 55 -15.38 27.31 16.80
C LYS A 55 -15.24 28.68 16.14
N TYR A 56 -15.01 28.71 14.84
CA TYR A 56 -14.78 29.94 14.09
C TYR A 56 -16.01 30.44 13.32
N ARG A 57 -17.21 30.03 13.72
CA ARG A 57 -18.48 30.35 13.05
C ARG A 57 -18.65 31.86 12.75
N THR A 58 -18.30 32.70 13.69
CA THR A 58 -18.43 34.18 13.53
C THR A 58 -17.49 34.71 12.46
N ARG A 59 -16.22 34.26 12.44
CA ARG A 59 -15.21 34.65 11.43
C ARG A 59 -15.54 34.10 10.03
N LEU A 60 -16.01 32.88 9.97
CA LEU A 60 -16.31 32.19 8.71
C LEU A 60 -17.64 32.66 8.07
N GLY A 61 -18.58 33.12 8.85
CA GLY A 61 -19.88 33.59 8.38
C GLY A 61 -20.66 32.51 7.61
N LYS A 62 -21.16 32.85 6.43
CA LYS A 62 -21.97 31.93 5.58
C LYS A 62 -21.14 30.91 4.80
N ARG A 63 -19.84 31.05 4.69
CA ARG A 63 -18.98 30.16 3.93
C ARG A 63 -18.12 29.31 4.86
N PRO A 64 -18.36 28.01 4.98
CA PRO A 64 -17.58 27.15 5.86
C PRO A 64 -16.13 26.97 5.35
N LEU A 65 -15.25 26.61 6.27
CA LEU A 65 -13.92 26.08 5.97
C LEU A 65 -14.05 24.63 5.56
N THR A 66 -13.24 24.22 4.59
CA THR A 66 -13.14 22.84 4.11
C THR A 66 -11.82 22.22 4.55
N VAL A 67 -11.86 21.01 5.10
CA VAL A 67 -10.69 20.17 5.32
C VAL A 67 -10.60 19.18 4.16
N ALA A 68 -9.69 19.44 3.23
CA ALA A 68 -9.52 18.62 2.03
C ALA A 68 -8.50 17.51 2.27
N LEU A 69 -8.91 16.26 2.09
CA LEU A 69 -8.02 15.09 2.12
C LEU A 69 -7.31 14.96 0.76
N LEU A 70 -5.99 14.97 0.78
CA LEU A 70 -5.15 14.86 -0.41
C LEU A 70 -4.38 13.54 -0.36
N PRO A 71 -4.81 12.53 -1.13
CA PRO A 71 -4.09 11.27 -1.23
C PRO A 71 -2.63 11.52 -1.63
N THR A 72 -1.72 10.94 -0.87
CA THR A 72 -0.29 11.20 -1.00
C THR A 72 0.48 9.92 -0.65
N PRO A 73 1.41 9.46 -1.50
CA PRO A 73 2.28 8.33 -1.17
C PRO A 73 2.96 8.52 0.18
N ARG A 74 3.09 7.45 0.94
CA ARG A 74 3.56 7.52 2.34
C ARG A 74 4.96 8.11 2.47
N ASP A 75 5.87 7.75 1.57
CA ASP A 75 7.23 8.30 1.49
C ASP A 75 7.26 9.80 1.14
N GLN A 76 6.19 10.31 0.50
CA GLN A 76 6.06 11.71 0.10
C GLN A 76 5.34 12.60 1.13
N LEU A 77 4.76 12.03 2.18
CA LEU A 77 3.94 12.79 3.14
C LEU A 77 4.70 13.97 3.75
N LEU A 78 5.89 13.72 4.33
CA LEU A 78 6.68 14.76 4.98
C LEU A 78 7.35 15.69 3.96
N VAL A 79 7.87 15.14 2.87
CA VAL A 79 8.49 15.93 1.79
C VAL A 79 7.51 16.95 1.19
N ARG A 80 6.27 16.51 0.91
CA ARG A 80 5.23 17.42 0.39
C ARG A 80 4.75 18.43 1.42
N LEU A 81 4.71 18.04 2.69
CA LEU A 81 4.37 18.93 3.79
C LEU A 81 5.38 20.08 3.90
N GLU A 82 6.68 19.77 3.89
CA GLU A 82 7.79 20.75 3.91
C GLU A 82 7.73 21.69 2.72
N LYS A 83 7.40 21.19 1.54
CA LYS A 83 7.24 21.97 0.31
C LYS A 83 5.94 22.80 0.26
N GLY A 84 5.14 22.82 1.31
CA GLY A 84 3.87 23.56 1.35
C GLY A 84 2.78 23.03 0.40
N LEU A 85 2.89 21.77 -0.03
CA LEU A 85 1.87 21.11 -0.87
C LEU A 85 0.71 20.52 -0.06
N GLY A 86 0.81 20.58 1.26
CA GLY A 86 -0.20 20.30 2.26
C GLY A 86 0.03 21.13 3.50
N ASP A 87 -0.93 21.15 4.41
CA ASP A 87 -0.85 21.94 5.65
C ASP A 87 -0.68 21.02 6.87
N VAL A 88 -1.20 19.81 6.76
CA VAL A 88 -1.12 18.74 7.78
C VAL A 88 -0.78 17.45 7.06
N SER A 89 0.03 16.58 7.66
CA SER A 89 0.22 15.19 7.24
C SER A 89 -0.39 14.24 8.27
N ALA A 90 -1.43 13.54 7.87
CA ALA A 90 -2.25 12.69 8.75
C ALA A 90 -2.06 11.19 8.48
N GLY A 91 -0.80 10.76 8.37
CA GLY A 91 -0.42 9.36 8.12
C GLY A 91 -0.31 8.49 9.37
N ASN A 92 -0.62 9.01 10.57
CA ASN A 92 -0.34 8.36 11.86
C ASN A 92 1.12 7.91 11.95
N LEU A 93 2.01 8.86 11.66
CA LEU A 93 3.44 8.62 11.59
C LEU A 93 4.05 8.57 13.00
N THR A 94 4.95 7.61 13.23
CA THR A 94 5.76 7.57 14.44
C THR A 94 6.69 8.76 14.50
N MET A 95 6.72 9.44 15.63
CA MET A 95 7.52 10.64 15.88
C MET A 95 8.96 10.28 16.19
N THR A 96 9.77 10.00 15.17
CA THR A 96 11.19 9.70 15.36
C THR A 96 12.04 10.99 15.48
N PRO A 97 13.22 10.92 16.14
CA PRO A 97 14.13 12.06 16.20
C PRO A 97 14.49 12.63 14.82
N THR A 98 14.69 11.75 13.84
CA THR A 98 15.00 12.15 12.46
C THR A 98 13.86 12.98 11.85
N ARG A 99 12.61 12.52 11.95
CA ARG A 99 11.45 13.23 11.42
C ARG A 99 11.20 14.57 12.11
N ARG A 100 11.47 14.65 13.42
CA ARG A 100 11.35 15.90 14.20
C ARG A 100 12.35 16.99 13.80
N GLN A 101 13.37 16.68 13.03
CA GLN A 101 14.30 17.68 12.49
C GLN A 101 13.64 18.56 11.43
N THR A 102 12.71 18.01 10.66
CA THR A 102 12.11 18.69 9.49
C THR A 102 10.67 19.14 9.73
N VAL A 103 9.91 18.47 10.59
CA VAL A 103 8.50 18.77 10.89
C VAL A 103 8.23 18.81 12.38
N ASP A 104 7.12 19.43 12.78
CA ASP A 104 6.56 19.33 14.11
C ASP A 104 5.42 18.31 14.13
N PHE A 105 5.14 17.72 15.29
CA PHE A 105 4.09 16.72 15.46
C PHE A 105 3.11 17.12 16.54
N VAL A 106 1.83 16.86 16.29
CA VAL A 106 0.75 16.98 17.26
C VAL A 106 0.23 15.58 17.60
N PRO A 107 0.42 15.11 18.85
CA PRO A 107 -0.12 13.82 19.29
C PRO A 107 -1.64 13.81 19.24
N GLN A 108 -2.24 12.68 18.86
CA GLN A 108 -3.71 12.57 18.73
C GLN A 108 -4.47 12.41 20.05
N GLY A 109 -3.77 12.40 21.20
CA GLY A 109 -4.36 12.09 22.51
C GLY A 109 -4.74 10.61 22.66
N GLY A 110 -5.22 10.20 23.85
CA GLY A 110 -5.56 8.81 24.12
C GLY A 110 -4.33 7.88 24.04
N ARG A 111 -4.50 6.68 23.47
CA ARG A 111 -3.41 5.74 23.19
C ARG A 111 -2.57 6.16 21.99
N SER A 112 -1.96 7.34 22.03
CA SER A 112 -0.99 7.76 21.01
C SER A 112 0.36 7.07 21.13
N THR A 113 0.58 6.31 22.20
CA THR A 113 1.75 5.45 22.39
C THR A 113 1.50 4.11 21.72
N VAL A 114 2.42 3.71 20.86
CA VAL A 114 2.36 2.48 20.06
C VAL A 114 3.64 1.69 20.22
N LYS A 115 3.53 0.37 20.03
CA LYS A 115 4.69 -0.53 19.93
C LYS A 115 4.90 -0.92 18.48
N GLU A 116 6.16 -0.94 18.05
CA GLU A 116 6.52 -1.56 16.78
C GLU A 116 6.89 -3.02 17.04
N VAL A 117 6.02 -3.93 16.64
CA VAL A 117 6.10 -5.35 17.01
C VAL A 117 6.37 -6.23 15.79
N VAL A 118 7.08 -7.34 16.02
CA VAL A 118 7.20 -8.40 15.01
C VAL A 118 5.83 -9.03 14.79
N VAL A 119 5.50 -9.25 13.53
CA VAL A 119 4.27 -9.96 13.13
C VAL A 119 4.65 -11.19 12.33
N THR A 120 4.03 -12.32 12.65
CA THR A 120 4.30 -13.63 12.03
C THR A 120 3.07 -14.16 11.31
N GLY A 121 3.30 -15.01 10.31
CA GLY A 121 2.29 -15.66 9.49
C GLY A 121 2.54 -17.17 9.35
N PRO A 122 1.80 -17.87 8.46
CA PRO A 122 1.95 -19.32 8.27
C PRO A 122 3.32 -19.78 7.79
N ALA A 123 4.05 -18.92 7.06
CA ALA A 123 5.40 -19.22 6.56
C ALA A 123 6.51 -18.82 7.55
N SER A 124 6.16 -18.19 8.67
CA SER A 124 7.14 -17.66 9.61
C SER A 124 7.88 -18.75 10.37
N PRO A 125 9.17 -18.57 10.66
CA PRO A 125 9.91 -19.42 11.56
C PRO A 125 9.41 -19.24 13.01
N VAL A 126 9.73 -20.23 13.86
CA VAL A 126 9.49 -20.10 15.31
C VAL A 126 10.48 -19.09 15.88
N LEU A 127 9.96 -18.06 16.55
CA LEU A 127 10.74 -17.03 17.24
C LEU A 127 10.43 -17.08 18.74
N ARG A 128 11.46 -17.08 19.60
CA ARG A 128 11.34 -17.04 21.06
C ARG A 128 11.78 -15.68 21.64
N SER A 129 12.65 -14.99 20.91
CA SER A 129 13.20 -13.70 21.32
C SER A 129 13.57 -12.86 20.09
N LEU A 130 13.86 -11.57 20.27
CA LEU A 130 14.37 -10.71 19.20
C LEU A 130 15.70 -11.19 18.62
N THR A 131 16.49 -11.92 19.40
CA THR A 131 17.77 -12.46 18.92
C THR A 131 17.62 -13.54 17.86
N ASP A 132 16.43 -14.17 17.76
CA ASP A 132 16.12 -15.15 16.73
C ASP A 132 15.92 -14.51 15.34
N LEU A 133 15.84 -13.17 15.26
CA LEU A 133 15.86 -12.42 14.01
C LEU A 133 17.26 -12.34 13.39
N SER A 134 18.33 -12.68 14.12
CA SER A 134 19.70 -12.61 13.63
C SER A 134 19.89 -13.47 12.37
N GLY A 135 20.31 -12.82 11.27
CA GLY A 135 20.53 -13.46 9.96
C GLY A 135 19.26 -13.84 9.21
N ARG A 136 18.09 -13.40 9.68
CA ARG A 136 16.81 -13.59 8.97
C ARG A 136 16.43 -12.36 8.16
N SER A 137 15.55 -12.55 7.18
CA SER A 137 14.99 -11.48 6.37
C SER A 137 13.70 -10.97 7.01
N VAL A 138 13.50 -9.66 7.00
CA VAL A 138 12.28 -8.99 7.47
C VAL A 138 11.85 -7.96 6.43
N ASP A 139 10.59 -8.05 6.00
CA ASP A 139 10.02 -7.24 4.92
C ASP A 139 9.33 -5.98 5.48
N VAL A 140 9.84 -4.80 5.13
CA VAL A 140 9.26 -3.49 5.54
C VAL A 140 9.48 -2.44 4.46
N ARG A 141 8.65 -1.39 4.43
CA ARG A 141 8.91 -0.22 3.58
C ARG A 141 10.12 0.54 4.09
N SER A 142 10.96 1.00 3.16
CA SER A 142 12.17 1.76 3.49
C SER A 142 11.87 3.09 4.19
N SER A 143 10.75 3.76 3.87
CA SER A 143 10.32 5.02 4.48
C SER A 143 9.70 4.86 5.88
N SER A 144 9.48 3.63 6.35
CA SER A 144 8.82 3.35 7.62
C SER A 144 9.75 3.55 8.82
N SER A 145 9.17 3.87 9.99
CA SER A 145 9.91 3.84 11.27
C SER A 145 10.33 2.41 11.65
N TYR A 146 9.70 1.40 11.08
CA TYR A 146 10.06 -0.01 11.26
C TYR A 146 11.45 -0.31 10.70
N ALA A 147 11.79 0.27 9.54
CA ALA A 147 13.14 0.18 8.97
C ALA A 147 14.18 0.86 9.88
N GLU A 148 13.85 2.04 10.47
CA GLU A 148 14.70 2.70 11.45
C GLU A 148 14.93 1.82 12.71
N SER A 149 13.88 1.16 13.22
CA SER A 149 13.95 0.28 14.39
C SER A 149 14.74 -1.00 14.11
N LEU A 150 14.60 -1.58 12.92
CA LEU A 150 15.41 -2.72 12.48
C LEU A 150 16.88 -2.33 12.30
N ALA A 151 17.18 -1.15 11.79
CA ALA A 151 18.54 -0.64 11.68
C ALA A 151 19.19 -0.45 13.07
N ALA A 152 18.42 0.05 14.05
CA ALA A 152 18.88 0.15 15.44
C ALA A 152 19.12 -1.23 16.06
N LEU A 153 18.26 -2.22 15.80
CA LEU A 153 18.48 -3.61 16.21
C LEU A 153 19.75 -4.19 15.57
N ASN A 154 19.98 -3.91 14.27
CA ASN A 154 21.17 -4.35 13.56
C ASN A 154 22.46 -3.77 14.17
N ALA A 155 22.46 -2.49 14.56
CA ALA A 155 23.59 -1.88 15.25
C ALA A 155 23.91 -2.63 16.56
N ARG A 156 22.87 -3.02 17.33
CA ARG A 156 23.04 -3.84 18.54
C ARG A 156 23.58 -5.24 18.20
N PHE A 157 23.05 -5.90 17.16
CA PHE A 157 23.52 -7.23 16.76
C PHE A 157 24.99 -7.23 16.33
N VAL A 158 25.43 -6.20 15.61
CA VAL A 158 26.85 -6.05 15.25
C VAL A 158 27.73 -5.95 16.50
N ASN A 159 27.33 -5.14 17.49
CA ASN A 159 28.06 -5.03 18.76
C ASN A 159 28.08 -6.35 19.56
N GLU A 160 27.02 -7.16 19.44
CA GLU A 160 26.91 -8.49 20.05
C GLU A 160 27.55 -9.61 19.21
N GLN A 161 28.26 -9.28 18.13
CA GLN A 161 28.84 -10.22 17.14
C GLN A 161 27.81 -11.19 16.54
N ARG A 162 26.55 -10.74 16.39
CA ARG A 162 25.47 -11.46 15.72
C ARG A 162 25.35 -11.02 14.26
N ARG A 163 24.79 -11.90 13.42
CA ARG A 163 24.44 -11.53 12.03
C ARG A 163 23.33 -10.50 12.04
N PRO A 164 23.44 -9.39 11.28
CA PRO A 164 22.35 -8.44 11.12
C PRO A 164 21.09 -9.09 10.53
N VAL A 165 19.94 -8.49 10.80
CA VAL A 165 18.69 -8.77 10.07
C VAL A 165 18.85 -8.25 8.64
N GLU A 166 18.48 -9.05 7.67
CA GLU A 166 18.35 -8.63 6.27
C GLU A 166 17.04 -7.86 6.11
N ILE A 167 17.12 -6.54 5.92
CA ILE A 167 15.94 -5.68 5.74
C ILE A 167 15.58 -5.68 4.26
N LEU A 168 14.46 -6.33 3.91
CA LEU A 168 13.95 -6.38 2.55
C LEU A 168 12.98 -5.23 2.31
N ALA A 169 13.28 -4.40 1.30
CA ALA A 169 12.49 -3.23 0.99
C ALA A 169 11.22 -3.59 0.19
N LEU A 170 10.06 -3.44 0.82
CA LEU A 170 8.77 -3.51 0.15
C LEU A 170 8.51 -2.25 -0.70
N PRO A 171 7.74 -2.36 -1.79
CA PRO A 171 7.24 -1.20 -2.52
C PRO A 171 6.48 -0.24 -1.61
N GLU A 172 6.70 1.06 -1.78
CA GLU A 172 6.07 2.11 -0.97
C GLU A 172 4.55 2.23 -1.17
N GLU A 173 4.03 1.71 -2.29
CA GLU A 173 2.61 1.63 -2.61
C GLU A 173 1.84 0.58 -1.79
N LEU A 174 2.54 -0.34 -1.13
CA LEU A 174 1.93 -1.32 -0.24
C LEU A 174 1.77 -0.73 1.16
N GLU A 175 0.54 -0.60 1.63
CA GLU A 175 0.24 -0.18 3.00
C GLU A 175 0.34 -1.35 3.99
N ASP A 176 0.35 -1.05 5.29
CA ASP A 176 0.56 -2.07 6.34
C ASP A 176 -0.47 -3.21 6.26
N GLU A 177 -1.72 -2.89 5.89
CA GLU A 177 -2.74 -3.91 5.65
C GLU A 177 -2.44 -4.83 4.46
N ASP A 178 -1.83 -4.32 3.40
CA ASP A 178 -1.42 -5.13 2.26
C ASP A 178 -0.30 -6.10 2.66
N VAL A 179 0.66 -5.60 3.46
CA VAL A 179 1.75 -6.40 4.02
C VAL A 179 1.22 -7.51 4.94
N LEU A 180 0.25 -7.18 5.80
CA LEU A 180 -0.38 -8.17 6.69
C LEU A 180 -1.18 -9.22 5.92
N GLU A 181 -1.84 -8.86 4.82
CA GLU A 181 -2.52 -9.82 3.93
C GLU A 181 -1.51 -10.71 3.20
N MET A 182 -0.36 -10.18 2.76
CA MET A 182 0.74 -10.97 2.18
C MET A 182 1.31 -11.95 3.22
N LEU A 183 1.52 -11.50 4.46
CA LEU A 183 1.98 -12.33 5.56
C LEU A 183 0.97 -13.45 5.89
N HIS A 184 -0.34 -13.11 5.96
CA HIS A 184 -1.43 -14.08 6.13
C HIS A 184 -1.43 -15.16 5.04
N ALA A 185 -1.16 -14.76 3.81
CA ALA A 185 -1.08 -15.65 2.66
C ALA A 185 0.20 -16.51 2.63
N GLY A 186 1.16 -16.28 3.51
CA GLY A 186 2.47 -16.93 3.49
C GLY A 186 3.38 -16.47 2.35
N LEU A 187 3.11 -15.31 1.78
CA LEU A 187 3.95 -14.67 0.75
C LEU A 187 5.21 -14.01 1.36
N LEU A 188 5.11 -13.62 2.63
CA LEU A 188 6.19 -13.07 3.44
C LEU A 188 6.38 -13.95 4.68
N GLU A 189 7.60 -13.96 5.22
CA GLU A 189 7.90 -14.70 6.44
C GLU A 189 7.73 -13.84 7.70
N LEU A 190 8.26 -12.62 7.68
CA LEU A 190 8.30 -11.73 8.83
C LEU A 190 8.10 -10.29 8.40
N THR A 191 7.38 -9.53 9.21
CA THR A 191 7.29 -8.08 9.09
C THR A 191 7.25 -7.41 10.45
N VAL A 192 7.33 -6.09 10.47
CA VAL A 192 7.16 -5.25 11.66
C VAL A 192 6.06 -4.24 11.36
N VAL A 193 5.12 -4.09 12.29
CA VAL A 193 3.97 -3.16 12.16
C VAL A 193 3.64 -2.60 13.54
N ASP A 194 3.03 -1.41 13.59
CA ASP A 194 2.44 -0.87 14.82
C ASP A 194 1.42 -1.85 15.42
N ASP A 195 1.52 -2.13 16.70
CA ASP A 195 0.71 -3.11 17.43
C ASP A 195 -0.80 -2.91 17.25
N TRP A 196 -1.27 -1.66 17.22
CA TRP A 196 -2.69 -1.35 17.04
C TRP A 196 -3.21 -1.74 15.64
N LYS A 197 -2.41 -1.52 14.58
CA LYS A 197 -2.77 -1.94 13.21
C LYS A 197 -2.75 -3.46 13.10
N ALA A 198 -1.67 -4.09 13.62
CA ALA A 198 -1.54 -5.53 13.61
C ALA A 198 -2.71 -6.22 14.33
N ARG A 199 -3.13 -5.72 15.50
CA ARG A 199 -4.28 -6.26 16.25
C ARG A 199 -5.60 -6.14 15.49
N ILE A 200 -5.86 -5.01 14.85
CA ILE A 200 -7.08 -4.79 14.08
C ILE A 200 -7.18 -5.80 12.93
N TRP A 201 -6.12 -5.93 12.16
CA TRP A 201 -6.09 -6.79 10.98
C TRP A 201 -6.01 -8.28 11.34
N ALA A 202 -5.35 -8.65 12.44
CA ALA A 202 -5.32 -10.04 12.91
C ALA A 202 -6.71 -10.60 13.24
N ARG A 203 -7.71 -9.75 13.55
CA ARG A 203 -9.11 -10.19 13.78
C ARG A 203 -9.78 -10.76 12.54
N VAL A 204 -9.29 -10.41 11.37
CA VAL A 204 -9.86 -10.80 10.07
C VAL A 204 -8.89 -11.58 9.20
N LEU A 205 -7.63 -11.68 9.63
CA LEU A 205 -6.56 -12.44 9.01
C LEU A 205 -6.07 -13.53 9.99
N PRO A 206 -6.74 -14.70 10.07
CA PRO A 206 -6.50 -15.70 11.11
C PRO A 206 -5.11 -16.34 11.07
N GLY A 207 -4.37 -16.18 9.95
CA GLY A 207 -2.97 -16.59 9.83
C GLY A 207 -1.96 -15.62 10.46
N VAL A 208 -2.38 -14.40 10.78
CA VAL A 208 -1.51 -13.37 11.35
C VAL A 208 -1.44 -13.50 12.87
N ARG A 209 -0.25 -13.48 13.42
CA ARG A 209 0.01 -13.47 14.87
C ARG A 209 0.85 -12.27 15.25
N VAL A 210 0.30 -11.45 16.14
CA VAL A 210 0.95 -10.26 16.69
C VAL A 210 1.86 -10.69 17.84
N ARG A 211 3.15 -10.46 17.72
CA ARG A 211 4.15 -10.84 18.73
C ARG A 211 4.46 -9.64 19.62
N GLU A 212 3.53 -9.32 20.53
CA GLU A 212 3.69 -8.21 21.48
C GLU A 212 4.87 -8.39 22.43
N ASP A 213 5.32 -9.63 22.60
CA ASP A 213 6.53 -10.04 23.32
C ASP A 213 7.83 -9.74 22.54
N LEU A 214 7.73 -9.48 21.23
CA LEU A 214 8.87 -9.17 20.36
C LEU A 214 8.72 -7.74 19.81
N SER A 215 8.93 -6.77 20.68
CA SER A 215 8.86 -5.35 20.35
C SER A 215 10.23 -4.77 20.01
N LEU A 216 10.34 -4.04 18.92
CA LEU A 216 11.52 -3.30 18.52
C LEU A 216 11.52 -1.88 19.11
N ARG A 217 10.34 -1.33 19.37
CA ARG A 217 10.10 -0.02 19.98
C ARG A 217 8.88 -0.11 20.90
N ASP A 218 9.05 0.14 22.19
CA ASP A 218 7.96 0.03 23.18
C ASP A 218 7.17 1.31 23.40
N GLU A 219 7.80 2.47 23.22
CA GLU A 219 7.24 3.79 23.52
C GLU A 219 7.22 4.71 22.30
N GLY A 220 6.75 4.19 21.16
CA GLY A 220 6.53 5.00 19.98
C GLY A 220 5.34 5.93 20.17
N GLN A 221 5.47 7.20 19.81
CA GLN A 221 4.34 8.13 19.74
C GLN A 221 3.94 8.36 18.30
N ILE A 222 2.65 8.29 18.01
CA ILE A 222 2.10 8.64 16.69
C ILE A 222 1.36 9.98 16.76
N GLY A 223 1.36 10.70 15.64
CA GLY A 223 0.66 11.97 15.53
C GLY A 223 0.48 12.44 14.11
N TRP A 224 -0.16 13.60 14.01
CA TRP A 224 -0.21 14.33 12.77
C TRP A 224 0.97 15.28 12.70
N ALA A 225 1.63 15.33 11.54
CA ALA A 225 2.74 16.26 11.33
C ALA A 225 2.25 17.56 10.71
N ILE A 226 2.90 18.65 11.09
CA ILE A 226 2.71 19.99 10.56
C ILE A 226 4.07 20.60 10.21
N ARG A 227 4.07 21.63 9.37
CA ARG A 227 5.32 22.38 9.09
C ARG A 227 5.87 23.02 10.36
N LYS A 228 7.17 23.12 10.43
CA LYS A 228 7.82 23.95 11.44
C LYS A 228 7.37 25.42 11.33
N GLY A 229 7.27 26.09 12.47
CA GLY A 229 6.84 27.48 12.51
C GLY A 229 5.32 27.67 12.30
N SER A 230 4.49 26.67 12.60
CA SER A 230 3.02 26.77 12.56
C SER A 230 2.42 26.64 13.96
N PRO A 231 2.69 27.59 14.90
CA PRO A 231 2.28 27.49 16.30
C PRO A 231 0.77 27.55 16.49
N GLN A 232 0.04 28.33 15.67
CA GLN A 232 -1.41 28.45 15.77
C GLN A 232 -2.08 27.12 15.38
N LEU A 233 -1.69 26.53 14.25
CA LEU A 233 -2.19 25.23 13.81
C LEU A 233 -1.85 24.12 14.81
N SER A 234 -0.64 24.16 15.39
CA SER A 234 -0.21 23.21 16.43
C SER A 234 -1.13 23.26 17.65
N ALA A 235 -1.38 24.47 18.18
CA ALA A 235 -2.25 24.67 19.33
C ALA A 235 -3.70 24.22 19.04
N GLU A 236 -4.19 24.54 17.85
CA GLU A 236 -5.55 24.22 17.45
C GLU A 236 -5.78 22.70 17.29
N LEU A 237 -4.85 22.01 16.65
CA LEU A 237 -4.90 20.54 16.55
C LEU A 237 -4.78 19.87 17.91
N ALA A 238 -3.93 20.39 18.80
CA ALA A 238 -3.82 19.87 20.18
C ALA A 238 -5.13 20.03 20.95
N GLU A 239 -5.81 21.19 20.83
CA GLU A 239 -7.12 21.41 21.41
C GLU A 239 -8.19 20.47 20.80
N PHE A 240 -8.22 20.34 19.48
CA PHE A 240 -9.10 19.42 18.77
C PHE A 240 -8.97 18.00 19.30
N PHE A 241 -7.75 17.47 19.39
CA PHE A 241 -7.51 16.11 19.89
C PHE A 241 -7.88 15.96 21.36
N LYS A 242 -7.63 16.97 22.18
CA LYS A 242 -8.05 16.99 23.60
C LYS A 242 -9.57 16.96 23.76
N VAL A 243 -10.29 17.75 22.97
CA VAL A 243 -11.76 17.83 23.00
C VAL A 243 -12.37 16.52 22.48
N THR A 244 -11.88 15.99 21.36
CA THR A 244 -12.42 14.75 20.78
C THR A 244 -12.13 13.54 21.65
N SER A 245 -10.96 13.46 22.29
CA SER A 245 -10.65 12.38 23.25
C SER A 245 -11.60 12.38 24.44
N ARG A 246 -11.95 13.56 24.96
CA ARG A 246 -12.87 13.68 26.10
C ARG A 246 -14.33 13.40 25.75
N LYS A 247 -14.80 13.91 24.60
CA LYS A 247 -16.23 13.83 24.22
C LYS A 247 -16.59 12.51 23.53
N TRP A 248 -15.71 11.96 22.71
CA TRP A 248 -16.02 10.85 21.80
C TRP A 248 -15.01 9.70 21.85
N GLY A 249 -14.10 9.67 22.83
CA GLY A 249 -13.08 8.63 22.96
C GLY A 249 -11.93 8.73 21.95
N GLY A 250 -11.88 9.79 21.14
CA GLY A 250 -10.74 10.12 20.27
C GLY A 250 -10.32 9.00 19.31
N PHE A 251 -9.03 8.72 19.28
CA PHE A 251 -8.43 7.72 18.40
C PHE A 251 -8.96 6.29 18.64
N ASP A 252 -9.12 5.90 19.92
CA ASP A 252 -9.62 4.55 20.28
C ASP A 252 -11.05 4.31 19.78
N SER A 253 -11.93 5.30 19.85
CA SER A 253 -13.31 5.21 19.36
C SER A 253 -13.36 5.03 17.82
N ARG A 254 -12.48 5.73 17.10
CA ARG A 254 -12.36 5.58 15.64
C ARG A 254 -11.88 4.19 15.26
N ILE A 255 -10.94 3.62 16.02
CA ILE A 255 -10.49 2.23 15.86
C ILE A 255 -11.68 1.28 16.03
N ILE A 256 -12.45 1.38 17.11
CA ILE A 256 -13.62 0.52 17.39
C ILE A 256 -14.66 0.63 16.25
N THR A 257 -14.89 1.84 15.75
CA THR A 257 -15.82 2.07 14.64
C THR A 257 -15.32 1.43 13.35
N PHE A 258 -14.02 1.53 13.07
CA PHE A 258 -13.39 0.90 11.94
C PHE A 258 -13.44 -0.63 12.01
N GLU A 259 -13.16 -1.22 13.18
CA GLU A 259 -13.19 -2.67 13.41
C GLU A 259 -14.54 -3.33 13.08
N ARG A 260 -15.65 -2.63 13.29
CA ARG A 260 -16.99 -3.14 12.95
C ARG A 260 -17.19 -3.32 11.45
N ARG A 261 -16.42 -2.62 10.64
CA ARG A 261 -16.52 -2.62 9.16
C ARG A 261 -15.39 -3.37 8.47
N ILE A 262 -14.32 -3.71 9.19
CA ILE A 262 -13.11 -4.29 8.59
C ILE A 262 -13.38 -5.59 7.81
N LYS A 263 -14.34 -6.41 8.26
CA LYS A 263 -14.73 -7.65 7.57
C LYS A 263 -15.23 -7.42 6.14
N GLN A 264 -15.74 -6.22 5.83
CA GLN A 264 -16.28 -5.88 4.50
C GLN A 264 -15.19 -5.42 3.53
N ILE A 265 -14.02 -5.03 4.06
CA ILE A 265 -12.91 -4.48 3.27
C ILE A 265 -11.68 -5.39 3.24
N VAL A 266 -11.74 -6.52 3.91
CA VAL A 266 -10.68 -7.56 3.84
C VAL A 266 -10.65 -8.18 2.47
N ASN A 267 -9.46 -8.33 1.98
CA ASN A 267 -9.20 -8.97 0.72
C ASN A 267 -8.40 -10.26 0.94
N SER A 268 -9.01 -11.41 0.65
CA SER A 268 -8.36 -12.70 0.80
C SER A 268 -7.31 -12.92 -0.29
N THR A 269 -6.06 -12.76 0.07
CA THR A 269 -4.92 -13.21 -0.73
C THR A 269 -4.71 -14.70 -0.44
N SER A 270 -4.40 -15.52 -1.45
CA SER A 270 -4.11 -16.96 -1.23
C SER A 270 -2.61 -17.20 -1.21
N GLY A 271 -2.19 -18.26 -0.50
CA GLY A 271 -0.80 -18.65 -0.41
C GLY A 271 -0.17 -19.02 -1.76
N PRO A 272 1.16 -18.87 -1.88
CA PRO A 272 1.87 -19.13 -3.12
C PRO A 272 1.94 -20.63 -3.43
N ASN A 273 1.82 -20.97 -4.71
CA ASN A 273 2.27 -22.27 -5.23
C ASN A 273 3.55 -22.04 -6.04
N TRP A 274 4.68 -21.93 -5.36
CA TRP A 274 5.97 -21.63 -5.96
C TRP A 274 6.38 -22.62 -7.06
N ARG A 275 6.05 -23.91 -6.90
CA ARG A 275 6.39 -24.93 -7.93
C ARG A 275 5.62 -24.69 -9.22
N GLN A 276 4.35 -24.37 -9.13
CA GLN A 276 3.50 -24.10 -10.29
C GLN A 276 3.87 -22.76 -10.93
N PHE A 277 4.24 -21.75 -10.13
CA PHE A 277 4.75 -20.47 -10.60
C PHE A 277 6.02 -20.67 -11.43
N GLN A 278 7.03 -21.35 -10.89
CA GLN A 278 8.29 -21.61 -11.60
C GLN A 278 8.10 -22.42 -12.90
N ALA A 279 7.17 -23.37 -12.92
CA ALA A 279 6.88 -24.18 -14.11
C ALA A 279 6.26 -23.37 -15.26
N THR A 280 5.52 -22.30 -14.94
CA THR A 280 4.79 -21.50 -15.96
C THR A 280 5.47 -20.19 -16.31
N VAL A 281 6.38 -19.68 -15.49
CA VAL A 281 7.00 -18.35 -15.65
C VAL A 281 7.67 -18.16 -17.02
N ASN A 282 8.31 -19.15 -17.55
CA ASN A 282 8.98 -19.07 -18.87
C ASN A 282 8.01 -18.78 -20.03
N LEU A 283 6.79 -19.34 -19.98
CA LEU A 283 5.75 -19.04 -20.97
C LEU A 283 5.24 -17.61 -20.84
N PHE A 284 5.02 -17.15 -19.61
CA PHE A 284 4.67 -15.76 -19.36
C PHE A 284 5.76 -14.80 -19.81
N GLU A 285 7.03 -15.11 -19.54
CA GLU A 285 8.17 -14.30 -19.96
C GLU A 285 8.25 -14.14 -21.49
N LYS A 286 8.01 -15.23 -22.24
CA LYS A 286 7.98 -15.22 -23.71
C LYS A 286 6.98 -14.19 -24.25
N TYR A 287 5.77 -14.19 -23.73
CA TYR A 287 4.69 -13.32 -24.23
C TYR A 287 4.69 -11.93 -23.60
N ALA A 288 5.15 -11.79 -22.36
CA ALA A 288 5.37 -10.50 -21.73
C ALA A 288 6.42 -9.68 -22.52
N LYS A 289 7.56 -10.26 -22.84
CA LYS A 289 8.59 -9.62 -23.70
C LYS A 289 8.03 -9.24 -25.08
N ARG A 290 7.23 -10.13 -25.70
CA ARG A 290 6.64 -9.88 -27.02
C ARG A 290 5.72 -8.67 -27.04
N TYR A 291 4.97 -8.41 -25.96
CA TYR A 291 3.96 -7.38 -25.88
C TYR A 291 4.33 -6.22 -24.94
N ASN A 292 5.59 -6.13 -24.53
CA ASN A 292 6.13 -5.09 -23.64
C ASN A 292 5.37 -4.99 -22.30
N PHE A 293 5.23 -6.12 -21.62
CA PHE A 293 4.76 -6.23 -20.25
C PHE A 293 5.88 -6.73 -19.33
N ASP A 294 5.76 -6.43 -18.02
CA ASP A 294 6.62 -7.07 -17.02
C ASP A 294 6.25 -8.55 -16.87
N PRO A 295 7.22 -9.49 -17.02
CA PRO A 295 6.93 -10.92 -16.95
C PRO A 295 6.37 -11.39 -15.62
N LEU A 296 6.88 -10.86 -14.50
CA LEU A 296 6.42 -11.25 -13.17
C LEU A 296 5.02 -10.69 -12.90
N MET A 297 4.72 -9.47 -13.36
CA MET A 297 3.38 -8.90 -13.26
C MET A 297 2.36 -9.71 -14.07
N LEU A 298 2.70 -10.10 -15.28
CA LEU A 298 1.80 -10.93 -16.11
C LEU A 298 1.56 -12.30 -15.48
N THR A 299 2.60 -12.91 -14.91
CA THR A 299 2.47 -14.18 -14.17
C THR A 299 1.61 -14.02 -12.92
N ALA A 300 1.78 -12.91 -12.19
CA ALA A 300 0.98 -12.58 -11.03
C ALA A 300 -0.52 -12.40 -11.39
N GLN A 301 -0.83 -11.87 -12.57
CA GLN A 301 -2.20 -11.82 -13.08
C GLN A 301 -2.76 -13.23 -13.31
N GLY A 302 -2.04 -14.10 -14.01
CA GLY A 302 -2.47 -15.49 -14.20
C GLY A 302 -2.70 -16.22 -12.86
N PHE A 303 -1.89 -15.90 -11.85
CA PHE A 303 -2.10 -16.42 -10.50
C PHE A 303 -3.38 -15.84 -9.87
N GLN A 304 -3.67 -14.56 -10.02
CA GLN A 304 -4.90 -13.93 -9.53
C GLN A 304 -6.13 -14.53 -10.21
N GLU A 305 -6.08 -14.78 -11.52
CA GLU A 305 -7.20 -15.31 -12.31
C GLU A 305 -7.55 -16.76 -11.98
N SER A 306 -6.55 -17.63 -11.87
CA SER A 306 -6.81 -19.09 -11.82
C SER A 306 -5.93 -19.88 -10.86
N ARG A 307 -5.02 -19.24 -10.14
CA ARG A 307 -3.90 -19.88 -9.42
C ARG A 307 -2.96 -20.64 -10.38
N LEU A 308 -2.79 -20.11 -11.57
CA LEU A 308 -2.01 -20.71 -12.66
C LEU A 308 -2.53 -22.08 -13.11
N ARG A 309 -3.84 -22.36 -12.97
CA ARG A 309 -4.45 -23.63 -13.37
C ARG A 309 -5.14 -23.51 -14.72
N GLN A 310 -4.68 -24.29 -15.68
CA GLN A 310 -5.29 -24.28 -17.03
C GLN A 310 -6.69 -24.88 -17.06
N GLU A 311 -6.99 -25.80 -16.11
CA GLU A 311 -8.29 -26.45 -16.00
C GLU A 311 -9.38 -25.54 -15.41
N ALA A 312 -8.97 -24.36 -14.89
CA ALA A 312 -9.89 -23.43 -14.23
C ALA A 312 -10.99 -22.95 -15.20
N ARG A 313 -12.22 -22.99 -14.71
CA ARG A 313 -13.42 -22.47 -15.38
C ARG A 313 -14.18 -21.60 -14.40
N SER A 314 -14.58 -20.41 -14.85
CA SER A 314 -15.45 -19.54 -14.04
C SER A 314 -16.92 -19.90 -14.22
N SER A 315 -17.78 -19.43 -13.31
CA SER A 315 -19.24 -19.59 -13.41
C SER A 315 -19.85 -18.92 -14.66
N VAL A 316 -19.14 -17.95 -15.22
CA VAL A 316 -19.57 -17.23 -16.45
C VAL A 316 -18.91 -17.77 -17.71
N GLY A 317 -18.14 -18.88 -17.62
CA GLY A 317 -17.55 -19.57 -18.76
C GLY A 317 -16.16 -19.09 -19.18
N ALA A 318 -15.46 -18.30 -18.36
CA ALA A 318 -14.07 -17.94 -18.64
C ALA A 318 -13.14 -19.17 -18.45
N ILE A 319 -12.09 -19.27 -19.26
CA ILE A 319 -11.26 -20.46 -19.44
C ILE A 319 -9.79 -20.20 -19.10
N GLY A 320 -9.18 -21.14 -18.39
CA GLY A 320 -7.73 -21.33 -18.30
C GLY A 320 -7.01 -20.35 -17.38
N VAL A 321 -5.69 -20.34 -17.54
CA VAL A 321 -4.77 -19.58 -16.69
C VAL A 321 -5.11 -18.09 -16.66
N MET A 322 -5.48 -17.51 -17.82
CA MET A 322 -5.81 -16.09 -17.95
C MET A 322 -7.30 -15.80 -17.87
N GLN A 323 -8.15 -16.79 -17.56
CA GLN A 323 -9.60 -16.65 -17.47
C GLN A 323 -10.22 -15.89 -18.67
N LEU A 324 -9.92 -16.36 -19.86
CA LEU A 324 -10.44 -15.75 -21.10
C LEU A 324 -11.84 -16.24 -21.42
N MET A 325 -12.72 -15.33 -21.82
CA MET A 325 -13.98 -15.72 -22.45
C MET A 325 -13.70 -16.38 -23.80
N PRO A 326 -14.39 -17.49 -24.15
CA PRO A 326 -14.15 -18.21 -25.40
C PRO A 326 -14.17 -17.31 -26.66
N ALA A 327 -15.10 -16.39 -26.72
CA ALA A 327 -15.18 -15.42 -27.82
C ALA A 327 -13.94 -14.53 -27.94
N THR A 328 -13.44 -14.01 -26.80
CA THR A 328 -12.20 -13.21 -26.73
C THR A 328 -11.01 -14.06 -27.15
N GLY A 329 -10.93 -15.30 -26.68
CA GLY A 329 -9.86 -16.23 -27.06
C GLY A 329 -9.82 -16.50 -28.58
N ALA A 330 -10.98 -16.77 -29.18
CA ALA A 330 -11.10 -16.99 -30.63
C ALA A 330 -10.73 -15.75 -31.45
N GLU A 331 -11.11 -14.55 -30.98
CA GLU A 331 -10.76 -13.28 -31.65
C GLU A 331 -9.25 -13.05 -31.69
N MET A 332 -8.50 -13.57 -30.70
CA MET A 332 -7.04 -13.42 -30.64
C MET A 332 -6.31 -14.23 -31.72
N LYS A 333 -6.90 -15.27 -32.30
CA LYS A 333 -6.32 -16.09 -33.40
C LYS A 333 -4.90 -16.61 -33.07
N VAL A 334 -4.73 -17.22 -31.90
CA VAL A 334 -3.45 -17.72 -31.42
C VAL A 334 -3.45 -19.23 -31.16
N GLY A 335 -4.49 -19.92 -31.57
CA GLY A 335 -4.70 -21.34 -31.34
C GLY A 335 -5.79 -21.61 -30.32
N ASP A 336 -5.87 -22.87 -29.86
CA ASP A 336 -6.88 -23.32 -28.90
C ASP A 336 -6.57 -22.82 -27.49
N VAL A 337 -7.39 -21.93 -26.95
CA VAL A 337 -7.20 -21.34 -25.61
C VAL A 337 -7.52 -22.32 -24.48
N GLU A 338 -7.96 -23.53 -24.77
CA GLU A 338 -8.04 -24.62 -23.79
C GLU A 338 -6.64 -25.18 -23.44
N LEU A 339 -5.64 -24.90 -24.27
CA LEU A 339 -4.25 -25.24 -24.02
C LEU A 339 -3.52 -24.09 -23.32
N LEU A 340 -2.56 -24.44 -22.45
CA LEU A 340 -1.85 -23.51 -21.57
C LEU A 340 -1.15 -22.37 -22.36
N GLU A 341 -0.32 -22.72 -23.33
CA GLU A 341 0.47 -21.72 -24.07
C GLU A 341 -0.42 -20.78 -24.92
N PRO A 342 -1.38 -21.27 -25.74
CA PRO A 342 -2.32 -20.39 -26.43
C PRO A 342 -3.15 -19.51 -25.49
N ASN A 343 -3.54 -20.00 -24.30
CA ASN A 343 -4.28 -19.23 -23.32
C ASN A 343 -3.45 -18.03 -22.81
N ILE A 344 -2.21 -18.25 -22.41
CA ILE A 344 -1.29 -17.18 -21.99
C ILE A 344 -1.04 -16.20 -23.15
N HIS A 345 -0.79 -16.70 -24.36
CA HIS A 345 -0.60 -15.88 -25.55
C HIS A 345 -1.83 -14.99 -25.85
N ALA A 346 -3.03 -15.59 -25.82
CA ALA A 346 -4.26 -14.84 -26.04
C ALA A 346 -4.47 -13.74 -25.01
N GLY A 347 -4.25 -14.05 -23.72
CA GLY A 347 -4.37 -13.07 -22.63
C GLY A 347 -3.41 -11.88 -22.80
N ALA A 348 -2.13 -12.15 -23.03
CA ALA A 348 -1.11 -11.13 -23.25
C ALA A 348 -1.41 -10.29 -24.51
N LYS A 349 -1.84 -10.93 -25.60
CA LYS A 349 -2.23 -10.25 -26.85
C LYS A 349 -3.45 -9.37 -26.64
N TYR A 350 -4.47 -9.85 -25.93
CA TYR A 350 -5.66 -9.10 -25.60
C TYR A 350 -5.31 -7.84 -24.78
N MET A 351 -4.54 -7.98 -23.71
CA MET A 351 -4.06 -6.84 -22.92
C MET A 351 -3.33 -5.82 -23.80
N ASN A 352 -2.46 -6.27 -24.71
CA ASN A 352 -1.77 -5.37 -25.63
C ASN A 352 -2.77 -4.63 -26.56
N GLN A 353 -3.79 -5.29 -27.06
CA GLN A 353 -4.84 -4.64 -27.87
C GLN A 353 -5.60 -3.58 -27.05
N LEU A 354 -5.92 -3.85 -25.78
CA LEU A 354 -6.53 -2.86 -24.90
C LEU A 354 -5.67 -1.61 -24.80
N MET A 355 -4.37 -1.77 -24.58
CA MET A 355 -3.45 -0.64 -24.44
C MET A 355 -3.27 0.14 -25.74
N THR A 356 -3.10 -0.54 -26.86
CA THR A 356 -2.85 0.11 -28.16
C THR A 356 -4.08 0.80 -28.76
N ARG A 357 -5.30 0.34 -28.42
CA ARG A 357 -6.55 0.94 -28.92
C ARG A 357 -7.08 2.09 -28.05
N PHE A 358 -6.93 1.99 -26.73
CA PHE A 358 -7.62 2.89 -25.80
C PHE A 358 -6.71 3.89 -25.07
N PHE A 359 -5.38 3.71 -25.18
CA PHE A 359 -4.40 4.53 -24.47
C PHE A 359 -3.30 5.04 -25.41
N THR A 360 -3.68 5.47 -26.60
CA THR A 360 -2.77 5.94 -27.66
C THR A 360 -2.03 7.23 -27.29
N ASP A 361 -2.60 8.03 -26.39
CA ASP A 361 -2.06 9.30 -25.89
C ASP A 361 -1.27 9.15 -24.56
N ALA A 362 -1.09 7.92 -24.07
CA ALA A 362 -0.48 7.66 -22.77
C ALA A 362 1.04 7.54 -22.88
N ALA A 363 1.73 8.13 -21.90
CA ALA A 363 3.19 8.04 -21.72
C ALA A 363 3.54 7.07 -20.57
N PHE A 364 2.98 5.87 -20.60
CA PHE A 364 3.21 4.87 -19.56
C PHE A 364 4.65 4.35 -19.56
N ASP A 365 5.24 4.24 -18.36
CA ASP A 365 6.33 3.28 -18.14
C ASP A 365 5.80 1.84 -18.20
N THR A 366 6.69 0.85 -18.20
CA THR A 366 6.33 -0.57 -18.30
C THR A 366 5.42 -1.01 -17.15
N THR A 367 5.68 -0.54 -15.94
CA THR A 367 4.89 -0.87 -14.75
C THR A 367 3.49 -0.31 -14.85
N ASN A 368 3.35 0.99 -15.08
CA ASN A 368 2.04 1.63 -15.20
C ASN A 368 1.25 1.09 -16.39
N ARG A 369 1.90 0.86 -17.54
CA ARG A 369 1.27 0.21 -18.69
C ARG A 369 0.64 -1.13 -18.30
N THR A 370 1.33 -1.92 -17.50
CA THR A 370 0.82 -3.22 -17.04
C THR A 370 -0.34 -3.06 -16.04
N LEU A 371 -0.25 -2.12 -15.10
CA LEU A 371 -1.33 -1.86 -14.12
C LEU A 371 -2.61 -1.36 -14.81
N PHE A 372 -2.51 -0.47 -15.80
CA PHE A 372 -3.65 -0.02 -16.58
C PHE A 372 -4.24 -1.13 -17.46
N ALA A 373 -3.40 -2.05 -17.96
CA ALA A 373 -3.87 -3.24 -18.66
C ALA A 373 -4.70 -4.14 -17.73
N PHE A 374 -4.27 -4.37 -16.49
CA PHE A 374 -5.03 -5.12 -15.49
C PHE A 374 -6.37 -4.48 -15.19
N ALA A 375 -6.39 -3.17 -14.92
CA ALA A 375 -7.62 -2.44 -14.67
C ALA A 375 -8.58 -2.52 -15.84
N SER A 376 -8.06 -2.40 -17.06
CA SER A 376 -8.85 -2.49 -18.29
C SER A 376 -9.36 -3.90 -18.58
N TYR A 377 -8.58 -4.92 -18.19
CA TYR A 377 -8.99 -6.32 -18.27
C TYR A 377 -10.20 -6.62 -17.38
N ASN A 378 -10.19 -6.07 -16.16
CA ASN A 378 -11.24 -6.27 -15.16
C ASN A 378 -12.49 -5.38 -15.42
N ALA A 379 -12.32 -4.06 -15.62
CA ALA A 379 -13.42 -3.10 -15.67
C ALA A 379 -13.79 -2.63 -17.10
N GLY A 380 -13.06 -3.09 -18.09
CA GLY A 380 -13.20 -2.67 -19.48
C GLY A 380 -12.41 -1.38 -19.80
N PRO A 381 -11.77 -1.34 -20.97
CA PRO A 381 -10.82 -0.27 -21.34
C PRO A 381 -11.50 1.09 -21.51
N GLY A 382 -12.74 1.13 -22.01
CA GLY A 382 -13.48 2.38 -22.19
C GLY A 382 -13.81 3.08 -20.86
N ALA A 383 -14.09 2.32 -19.80
CA ALA A 383 -14.31 2.88 -18.47
C ALA A 383 -13.00 3.47 -17.92
N ILE A 384 -11.91 2.70 -17.97
CA ILE A 384 -10.60 3.12 -17.43
C ILE A 384 -10.06 4.34 -18.21
N SER A 385 -10.17 4.38 -19.53
CA SER A 385 -9.75 5.53 -20.35
C SER A 385 -10.51 6.82 -19.98
N ARG A 386 -11.83 6.73 -19.76
CA ARG A 386 -12.62 7.89 -19.27
C ARG A 386 -12.17 8.35 -17.88
N LEU A 387 -11.94 7.41 -16.97
CA LEU A 387 -11.51 7.72 -15.59
C LEU A 387 -10.07 8.27 -15.54
N ARG A 388 -9.19 7.82 -16.42
CA ARG A 388 -7.87 8.43 -16.66
C ARG A 388 -7.99 9.89 -17.10
N SER A 389 -8.90 10.18 -18.03
CA SER A 389 -9.17 11.56 -18.50
C SER A 389 -9.75 12.42 -17.37
N GLU A 390 -10.59 11.86 -16.52
CA GLU A 390 -11.12 12.55 -15.33
C GLU A 390 -10.02 12.83 -14.31
N ALA A 391 -9.06 11.89 -14.07
CA ALA A 391 -7.89 12.12 -13.22
C ALA A 391 -7.06 13.32 -13.72
N ARG A 392 -6.80 13.40 -15.02
CA ARG A 392 -6.11 14.55 -15.65
C ARG A 392 -6.81 15.88 -15.35
N LYS A 393 -8.14 15.94 -15.48
CA LYS A 393 -8.94 17.16 -15.19
C LYS A 393 -8.83 17.60 -13.73
N ARG A 394 -8.58 16.66 -12.82
CA ARG A 394 -8.40 16.92 -11.39
C ARG A 394 -6.97 17.28 -11.01
N GLY A 395 -6.04 17.33 -11.97
CA GLY A 395 -4.62 17.60 -11.74
C GLY A 395 -3.85 16.40 -11.16
N LEU A 396 -4.42 15.18 -11.27
CA LEU A 396 -3.74 13.94 -10.99
C LEU A 396 -2.93 13.49 -12.22
N ASP A 397 -1.87 12.72 -11.98
CA ASP A 397 -1.10 12.14 -13.07
C ASP A 397 -1.92 11.04 -13.77
N PRO A 398 -2.32 11.25 -15.03
CA PRO A 398 -3.15 10.30 -15.76
C PRO A 398 -2.40 9.03 -16.17
N ASP A 399 -1.07 9.06 -16.15
CA ASP A 399 -0.23 7.96 -16.59
C ASP A 399 0.32 7.13 -15.41
N ARG A 400 -0.05 7.48 -14.20
CA ARG A 400 0.27 6.75 -12.98
C ARG A 400 -0.98 6.13 -12.36
N TRP A 401 -0.91 4.82 -12.03
CA TRP A 401 -2.04 4.09 -11.43
C TRP A 401 -2.17 4.39 -9.94
N PHE A 402 -1.18 3.96 -9.14
CA PHE A 402 -1.24 4.08 -7.68
C PHE A 402 -1.25 5.54 -7.22
N ASP A 403 -2.12 5.83 -6.27
CA ASP A 403 -2.35 7.14 -5.65
C ASP A 403 -2.78 8.25 -6.65
N GLN A 404 -3.11 7.90 -7.89
CA GLN A 404 -3.53 8.82 -8.93
C GLN A 404 -4.85 8.33 -9.57
N VAL A 405 -4.81 7.58 -10.66
CA VAL A 405 -6.03 7.11 -11.35
C VAL A 405 -6.81 6.11 -10.51
N GLU A 406 -6.15 5.30 -9.72
CA GLU A 406 -6.76 4.37 -8.75
C GLU A 406 -7.82 5.05 -7.87
N ILE A 407 -7.53 6.27 -7.39
CA ILE A 407 -8.44 7.05 -6.52
C ILE A 407 -9.76 7.36 -7.26
N VAL A 408 -9.64 7.82 -8.51
CA VAL A 408 -10.81 8.15 -9.35
C VAL A 408 -11.62 6.90 -9.69
N VAL A 409 -10.93 5.79 -9.94
CA VAL A 409 -11.57 4.49 -10.22
C VAL A 409 -12.36 4.03 -8.99
N ALA A 410 -11.75 4.02 -7.81
CA ALA A 410 -12.42 3.64 -6.56
C ALA A 410 -13.62 4.52 -6.24
N GLU A 411 -13.50 5.84 -6.48
CA GLU A 411 -14.58 6.80 -6.27
C GLU A 411 -15.77 6.56 -7.21
N LYS A 412 -15.51 6.31 -8.50
CA LYS A 412 -16.56 6.27 -9.53
C LYS A 412 -17.20 4.90 -9.71
N ILE A 413 -16.42 3.83 -9.62
CA ILE A 413 -16.92 2.47 -9.90
C ILE A 413 -16.74 1.50 -8.73
N GLY A 414 -16.13 1.94 -7.61
CA GLY A 414 -15.95 1.14 -6.39
C GLY A 414 -14.60 0.43 -6.32
N LEU A 415 -14.46 -0.41 -5.28
CA LEU A 415 -13.17 -0.99 -4.91
C LEU A 415 -12.80 -2.26 -5.69
N GLU A 416 -13.70 -2.86 -6.44
CA GLU A 416 -13.46 -4.16 -7.09
C GLU A 416 -12.22 -4.13 -7.98
N THR A 417 -12.16 -3.18 -8.91
CA THR A 417 -11.05 -3.06 -9.86
C THR A 417 -9.74 -2.66 -9.18
N THR A 418 -9.78 -1.73 -8.24
CA THR A 418 -8.58 -1.32 -7.51
C THR A 418 -8.04 -2.45 -6.63
N THR A 419 -8.93 -3.21 -6.01
CA THR A 419 -8.60 -4.41 -5.25
C THR A 419 -7.97 -5.50 -6.14
N TYR A 420 -8.54 -5.73 -7.33
CA TYR A 420 -7.99 -6.67 -8.31
C TYR A 420 -6.56 -6.30 -8.70
N VAL A 421 -6.31 -5.04 -9.08
CA VAL A 421 -4.96 -4.56 -9.44
C VAL A 421 -4.00 -4.66 -8.25
N ARG A 422 -4.42 -4.26 -7.06
CA ARG A 422 -3.60 -4.36 -5.83
C ARG A 422 -3.23 -5.80 -5.49
N ASN A 423 -4.12 -6.75 -5.67
CA ASN A 423 -3.82 -8.16 -5.43
C ASN A 423 -2.75 -8.69 -6.37
N ILE A 424 -2.87 -8.40 -7.65
CA ILE A 424 -1.85 -8.77 -8.61
C ILE A 424 -0.49 -8.16 -8.21
N TYR A 425 -0.50 -6.90 -7.80
CA TYR A 425 0.73 -6.21 -7.38
C TYR A 425 1.37 -6.81 -6.12
N LYS A 426 0.58 -7.29 -5.16
CA LYS A 426 1.09 -8.04 -3.99
C LYS A 426 1.81 -9.33 -4.40
N TYR A 427 1.21 -10.11 -5.31
CA TYR A 427 1.86 -11.32 -5.85
C TYR A 427 3.15 -10.96 -6.58
N TYR A 428 3.11 -9.93 -7.43
CA TYR A 428 4.29 -9.43 -8.12
C TYR A 428 5.42 -9.04 -7.14
N ALA A 429 5.11 -8.27 -6.10
CA ALA A 429 6.09 -7.84 -5.11
C ALA A 429 6.72 -9.04 -4.38
N ALA A 430 5.90 -10.01 -3.95
CA ALA A 430 6.38 -11.23 -3.31
C ALA A 430 7.28 -12.07 -4.24
N TYR A 431 6.88 -12.23 -5.50
CA TYR A 431 7.65 -13.01 -6.48
C TYR A 431 8.97 -12.33 -6.82
N ARG A 432 8.99 -11.00 -6.95
CA ARG A 432 10.21 -10.23 -7.18
C ARG A 432 11.19 -10.38 -6.03
N LEU A 433 10.73 -10.19 -4.78
CA LEU A 433 11.57 -10.34 -3.59
C LEU A 433 12.11 -11.78 -3.43
N GLY A 434 11.28 -12.78 -3.72
CA GLY A 434 11.72 -14.18 -3.73
C GLY A 434 12.81 -14.46 -4.76
N ALA A 435 12.67 -13.94 -5.99
CA ALA A 435 13.66 -14.10 -7.05
C ALA A 435 14.97 -13.38 -6.73
N GLU A 436 14.91 -12.14 -6.23
CA GLU A 436 16.08 -11.36 -5.81
C GLU A 436 16.84 -12.05 -4.66
N SER A 437 16.13 -12.62 -3.69
CA SER A 437 16.71 -13.36 -2.57
C SER A 437 17.42 -14.65 -3.04
N GLU A 438 16.80 -15.42 -3.97
CA GLU A 438 17.45 -16.62 -4.53
C GLU A 438 18.71 -16.28 -5.35
N GLU A 439 18.67 -15.23 -6.13
CA GLU A 439 19.81 -14.77 -6.91
C GLU A 439 20.95 -14.29 -6.00
N ALA A 440 20.65 -13.55 -4.95
CA ALA A 440 21.62 -13.12 -3.94
C ALA A 440 22.28 -14.32 -3.24
N ARG A 441 21.47 -15.33 -2.85
CA ARG A 441 21.97 -16.57 -2.25
C ARG A 441 22.86 -17.37 -3.22
N ARG A 442 22.48 -17.46 -4.50
CA ARG A 442 23.26 -18.12 -5.54
C ARG A 442 24.61 -17.41 -5.72
N THR A 443 24.59 -16.10 -5.87
CA THR A 443 25.79 -15.28 -6.03
C THR A 443 26.74 -15.41 -4.82
N ALA A 444 26.20 -15.41 -3.60
CA ALA A 444 26.97 -15.62 -2.38
C ALA A 444 27.63 -17.01 -2.33
N ARG A 445 26.89 -18.07 -2.72
CA ARG A 445 27.45 -19.45 -2.83
C ARG A 445 28.54 -19.54 -3.87
N ASP A 446 28.34 -18.97 -5.05
CA ASP A 446 29.34 -18.97 -6.13
C ASP A 446 30.61 -18.20 -5.72
N ARG A 447 30.45 -17.09 -4.98
CA ARG A 447 31.55 -16.32 -4.43
C ARG A 447 32.31 -17.12 -3.35
N ALA A 448 31.58 -17.80 -2.43
CA ALA A 448 32.18 -18.65 -1.41
C ALA A 448 32.97 -19.82 -2.03
N ARG A 449 32.44 -20.47 -3.08
CA ARG A 449 33.14 -21.53 -3.82
C ARG A 449 34.41 -21.03 -4.48
N ARG A 450 34.42 -19.81 -5.04
CA ARG A 450 35.61 -19.22 -5.66
C ARG A 450 36.73 -18.86 -4.69
N ILE A 451 36.37 -18.55 -3.42
CA ILE A 451 37.33 -18.17 -2.35
C ILE A 451 37.71 -19.38 -1.47
N GLY A 452 37.23 -20.60 -1.76
CA GLY A 452 37.51 -21.79 -0.96
C GLY A 452 36.94 -21.77 0.47
N ALA A 453 35.96 -20.91 0.75
CA ALA A 453 35.29 -20.84 2.04
C ALA A 453 34.21 -21.95 2.19
N PRO A 454 33.99 -22.51 3.40
CA PRO A 454 32.95 -23.51 3.61
C PRO A 454 31.57 -22.92 3.28
N GLU A 455 30.69 -23.74 2.68
CA GLU A 455 29.32 -23.32 2.31
C GLU A 455 28.56 -22.84 3.57
N PRO A 456 27.89 -21.69 3.53
CA PRO A 456 27.01 -21.27 4.61
C PRO A 456 25.81 -22.24 4.70
N LYS A 457 25.61 -22.82 5.89
CA LYS A 457 24.48 -23.69 6.24
C LYS A 457 23.17 -22.92 6.29
#